data_b3f1ee9a013f2d976e2dc2886bb341e4
#
_entry.id   b3f1ee9a013f2d976e2dc2886bb341e4
#
_cell.length_a   1.000
_cell.length_b   1.000
_cell.length_c   1.000
_cell.angle_alpha   90.00
_cell.angle_beta   90.00
_cell.angle_gamma   90.00
#
_symmetry.space_group_name_H-M   'P 1'
#
loop_
_entity.id
_entity.type
_entity.pdbx_description
1 polymer ?
#
loop_
_entity_poly.entity_id
_entity_poly.type
_entity_poly.pdbx_seq_one_letter_code
_entity_poly.pdbx_strand_id
1 'polypeptide(L)'
;ACQNPKDIPDSVSQASGAAVKVAALFSQSELTREPLVAVVNRMAPPMYTTCVNCGMCKPVCPYQAIETEEFKNRDGKVIKKAAKINEGLCQGCGTCVAVCRSKSIDLYGYSNNQVYAEVVALLNEY
;
A
#
# COMPACT_ATOMS: atom_id res chain seq x y z
N ALA A 1 20.38 12.21 2.10
CA ALA A 1 21.60 11.66 2.66
C ALA A 1 22.79 12.27 1.94
N CYS A 2 23.68 12.90 2.69
CA CYS A 2 24.89 13.50 2.13
C CYS A 2 25.81 12.38 1.64
N GLN A 3 25.97 12.30 0.35
CA GLN A 3 27.07 11.57 -0.25
C GLN A 3 28.35 12.36 -0.01
N ASN A 4 29.51 11.76 -0.20
CA ASN A 4 30.84 12.29 0.05
C ASN A 4 31.01 13.81 -0.24
N PRO A 5 32.03 14.49 0.36
CA PRO A 5 32.36 15.85 0.00
C PRO A 5 32.58 15.99 -1.49
N LYS A 6 32.00 17.03 -2.09
CA LYS A 6 31.99 17.26 -3.53
C LYS A 6 32.34 18.71 -3.82
N ASP A 7 32.97 18.93 -4.96
CA ASP A 7 33.16 20.27 -5.49
C ASP A 7 31.88 20.83 -6.15
N ILE A 8 31.94 22.08 -6.55
CA ILE A 8 30.79 22.75 -7.17
C ILE A 8 30.40 22.12 -8.51
N PRO A 9 31.33 21.79 -9.44
CA PRO A 9 31.01 21.10 -10.68
C PRO A 9 30.30 19.76 -10.47
N ASP A 10 30.75 18.94 -9.54
CA ASP A 10 30.16 17.66 -9.20
C ASP A 10 28.73 17.82 -8.64
N SER A 11 28.54 18.83 -7.80
CA SER A 11 27.23 19.12 -7.22
C SER A 11 26.21 19.55 -8.31
N VAL A 12 26.63 20.39 -9.26
CA VAL A 12 25.81 20.82 -10.40
C VAL A 12 25.50 19.64 -11.32
N SER A 13 26.49 18.80 -11.63
CA SER A 13 26.30 17.62 -12.46
C SER A 13 25.29 16.65 -11.86
N GLN A 14 25.38 16.39 -10.56
CA GLN A 14 24.43 15.51 -9.87
C GLN A 14 23.03 16.10 -9.77
N ALA A 15 22.92 17.41 -9.50
CA ALA A 15 21.62 18.07 -9.49
C ALA A 15 20.95 18.01 -10.87
N SER A 16 21.72 18.25 -11.94
CA SER A 16 21.25 18.12 -13.32
C SER A 16 20.82 16.69 -13.66
N GLY A 17 21.60 15.70 -13.25
CA GLY A 17 21.25 14.29 -13.43
C GLY A 17 19.97 13.89 -12.70
N ALA A 18 19.78 14.39 -11.48
CA ALA A 18 18.54 14.17 -10.73
C ALA A 18 17.33 14.86 -11.41
N ALA A 19 17.51 16.08 -11.87
CA ALA A 19 16.45 16.82 -12.57
C ALA A 19 16.01 16.11 -13.86
N VAL A 20 16.96 15.58 -14.64
CA VAL A 20 16.66 14.81 -15.86
C VAL A 20 15.89 13.53 -15.54
N LYS A 21 16.25 12.80 -14.48
CA LYS A 21 15.51 11.61 -14.05
C LYS A 21 14.08 11.94 -13.63
N VAL A 22 13.88 13.03 -12.90
CA VAL A 22 12.55 13.48 -12.50
C VAL A 22 11.73 13.91 -13.71
N ALA A 23 12.33 14.65 -14.65
CA ALA A 23 11.66 15.05 -15.90
C ALA A 23 11.27 13.82 -16.75
N ALA A 24 12.14 12.81 -16.84
CA ALA A 24 11.83 11.55 -17.51
C ALA A 24 10.67 10.80 -16.85
N LEU A 25 10.61 10.82 -15.51
CA LEU A 25 9.49 10.22 -14.77
C LEU A 25 8.16 10.94 -15.09
N PHE A 26 8.15 12.27 -15.07
CA PHE A 26 6.96 13.06 -15.37
C PHE A 26 6.54 13.05 -16.85
N SER A 27 7.42 12.62 -17.76
CA SER A 27 7.08 12.47 -19.18
C SER A 27 6.29 11.20 -19.48
N GLN A 28 6.22 10.27 -18.53
CA GLN A 28 5.44 9.05 -18.67
C GLN A 28 3.95 9.35 -18.44
N SER A 29 3.09 8.83 -19.33
CA SER A 29 1.64 8.95 -19.20
C SER A 29 1.08 8.14 -18.03
N GLU A 30 1.74 7.06 -17.66
CA GLU A 30 1.36 6.17 -16.57
C GLU A 30 2.61 5.77 -15.76
N LEU A 31 2.50 5.84 -14.46
CA LEU A 31 3.52 5.35 -13.55
C LEU A 31 3.12 3.96 -13.06
N THR A 32 3.88 2.95 -13.43
CA THR A 32 3.73 1.62 -12.86
C THR A 32 4.28 1.61 -11.44
N ARG A 33 3.48 1.14 -10.52
CA ARG A 33 3.83 1.00 -9.11
C ARG A 33 3.85 -0.49 -8.75
N GLU A 34 4.75 -0.87 -7.86
CA GLU A 34 4.71 -2.20 -7.28
C GLU A 34 3.37 -2.41 -6.55
N PRO A 35 2.70 -3.56 -6.74
CA PRO A 35 1.36 -3.81 -6.19
C PRO A 35 1.35 -4.11 -4.68
N LEU A 36 2.36 -3.68 -3.95
CA LEU A 36 2.51 -3.84 -2.51
C LEU A 36 1.58 -2.87 -1.76
N VAL A 37 0.31 -3.17 -1.72
CA VAL A 37 -0.68 -2.38 -1.00
C VAL A 37 -1.44 -3.24 -0.02
N ALA A 38 -1.83 -2.68 1.12
CA ALA A 38 -2.75 -3.33 2.02
C ALA A 38 -4.16 -3.35 1.39
N VAL A 39 -4.83 -4.46 1.52
CA VAL A 39 -6.19 -4.66 1.01
C VAL A 39 -7.11 -5.08 2.15
N VAL A 40 -8.25 -4.42 2.25
CA VAL A 40 -9.31 -4.86 3.19
C VAL A 40 -10.08 -6.00 2.54
N ASN A 41 -10.12 -7.15 3.21
CA ASN A 41 -10.83 -8.31 2.73
C ASN A 41 -12.33 -8.00 2.61
N ARG A 42 -12.82 -7.97 1.38
CA ARG A 42 -14.22 -7.75 1.02
C ARG A 42 -14.73 -9.03 0.42
N MET A 43 -15.57 -9.76 1.15
CA MET A 43 -16.34 -10.84 0.53
C MET A 43 -17.41 -10.22 -0.38
N ALA A 44 -17.52 -10.70 -1.61
CA ALA A 44 -18.61 -10.29 -2.49
C ALA A 44 -19.97 -10.77 -1.93
N PRO A 45 -20.99 -9.92 -1.92
CA PRO A 45 -21.14 -8.55 -2.43
C PRO A 45 -20.59 -7.46 -1.48
N PRO A 46 -20.54 -6.18 -1.91
CA PRO A 46 -19.77 -5.12 -1.26
C PRO A 46 -20.10 -4.79 0.20
N MET A 47 -21.18 -5.35 0.74
CA MET A 47 -21.61 -5.15 2.13
C MET A 47 -20.98 -6.13 3.14
N TYR A 48 -20.31 -7.19 2.67
CA TYR A 48 -19.72 -8.21 3.54
C TYR A 48 -18.20 -8.03 3.65
N THR A 49 -17.79 -7.08 4.46
CA THR A 49 -16.40 -7.02 4.92
C THR A 49 -16.31 -7.60 6.33
N THR A 50 -15.26 -8.35 6.60
CA THR A 50 -14.93 -8.85 7.94
C THR A 50 -14.46 -7.72 8.87
N CYS A 51 -14.19 -6.53 8.33
CA CYS A 51 -13.79 -5.36 9.09
C CYS A 51 -14.90 -4.93 10.08
N VAL A 52 -14.56 -4.89 11.35
CA VAL A 52 -15.46 -4.49 12.46
C VAL A 52 -15.33 -2.99 12.80
N ASN A 53 -14.60 -2.23 12.01
CA ASN A 53 -14.37 -0.80 12.20
C ASN A 53 -13.81 -0.43 13.59
N CYS A 54 -12.93 -1.25 14.13
CA CYS A 54 -12.32 -0.98 15.45
C CYS A 54 -11.33 0.20 15.44
N GLY A 55 -10.92 0.69 14.27
CA GLY A 55 -10.06 1.85 14.11
C GLY A 55 -8.57 1.64 14.40
N MET A 56 -8.15 0.45 14.85
CA MET A 56 -6.77 0.18 15.28
C MET A 56 -5.74 0.36 14.16
N CYS A 57 -6.11 0.13 12.92
CA CYS A 57 -5.21 0.25 11.77
C CYS A 57 -4.85 1.71 11.43
N LYS A 58 -5.74 2.65 11.75
CA LYS A 58 -5.57 4.06 11.37
C LYS A 58 -4.40 4.75 12.07
N PRO A 59 -4.27 4.72 13.43
CA PRO A 59 -3.18 5.39 14.13
C PRO A 59 -1.81 4.76 13.92
N VAL A 60 -1.74 3.48 13.51
CA VAL A 60 -0.47 2.78 13.26
C VAL A 60 0.06 2.96 11.84
N CYS A 61 -0.73 3.58 10.96
CA CYS A 61 -0.29 3.82 9.59
C CYS A 61 0.58 5.07 9.51
N PRO A 62 1.90 4.95 9.26
CA PRO A 62 2.81 6.09 9.19
C PRO A 62 2.53 6.98 7.96
N TYR A 63 1.88 6.43 6.95
CA TYR A 63 1.55 7.13 5.70
C TYR A 63 0.14 7.71 5.67
N GLN A 64 -0.63 7.57 6.77
CA GLN A 64 -2.02 8.03 6.87
C GLN A 64 -2.90 7.56 5.70
N ALA A 65 -2.60 6.38 5.15
CA ALA A 65 -3.26 5.82 3.98
C ALA A 65 -4.62 5.15 4.30
N ILE A 66 -5.10 5.23 5.56
CA ILE A 66 -6.29 4.50 5.99
C ILE A 66 -7.41 5.47 6.37
N GLU A 67 -8.47 5.39 5.62
CA GLU A 67 -9.71 6.15 5.81
C GLU A 67 -10.84 5.23 6.29
N THR A 68 -11.97 5.82 6.65
CA THR A 68 -13.20 5.08 6.97
C THR A 68 -14.20 5.29 5.84
N GLU A 69 -14.64 4.20 5.24
CA GLU A 69 -15.71 4.22 4.24
C GLU A 69 -17.04 3.84 4.89
N GLU A 70 -18.09 4.57 4.54
CA GLU A 70 -19.45 4.31 5.00
C GLU A 70 -20.26 3.62 3.91
N PHE A 71 -20.82 2.46 4.24
CA PHE A 71 -21.75 1.75 3.37
C PHE A 71 -23.17 2.17 3.72
N LYS A 72 -23.88 2.73 2.73
CA LYS A 72 -25.25 3.22 2.87
C LYS A 72 -26.24 2.31 2.14
N ASN A 73 -27.43 2.15 2.71
CA ASN A 73 -28.52 1.47 2.04
C ASN A 73 -29.13 2.35 0.93
N ARG A 74 -30.05 1.80 0.14
CA ARG A 74 -30.82 2.54 -0.88
C ARG A 74 -31.54 3.74 -0.28
N ASP A 75 -31.92 3.69 0.98
CA ASP A 75 -32.59 4.75 1.75
C ASP A 75 -31.64 5.81 2.31
N GLY A 76 -30.33 5.76 1.98
CA GLY A 76 -29.30 6.69 2.46
C GLY A 76 -28.83 6.46 3.89
N LYS A 77 -29.37 5.46 4.60
CA LYS A 77 -28.97 5.13 5.98
C LYS A 77 -27.64 4.37 6.00
N VAL A 78 -26.68 4.80 6.85
CA VAL A 78 -25.40 4.09 7.05
C VAL A 78 -25.66 2.76 7.73
N ILE A 79 -25.33 1.67 7.04
CA ILE A 79 -25.48 0.29 7.54
C ILE A 79 -24.21 -0.17 8.22
N LYS A 80 -23.05 0.13 7.62
CA LYS A 80 -21.76 -0.35 8.07
C LYS A 80 -20.67 0.67 7.75
N LYS A 81 -19.65 0.69 8.62
CA LYS A 81 -18.40 1.42 8.36
C LYS A 81 -17.26 0.41 8.30
N ALA A 82 -16.32 0.63 7.40
CA ALA A 82 -15.12 -0.20 7.29
C ALA A 82 -13.90 0.64 6.93
N ALA A 83 -12.73 0.09 7.18
CA ALA A 83 -11.48 0.71 6.73
C ALA A 83 -11.40 0.67 5.20
N LYS A 84 -10.92 1.76 4.62
CA LYS A 84 -10.58 1.89 3.20
C LYS A 84 -9.12 2.28 3.10
N ILE A 85 -8.38 1.57 2.27
CA ILE A 85 -6.98 1.87 2.02
C ILE A 85 -6.90 2.80 0.80
N ASN A 86 -6.20 3.91 0.96
CA ASN A 86 -5.81 4.75 -0.17
C ASN A 86 -4.54 4.16 -0.79
N GLU A 87 -4.71 3.51 -1.92
CA GLU A 87 -3.62 2.83 -2.63
C GLU A 87 -2.52 3.80 -3.05
N GLY A 88 -2.84 5.05 -3.34
CA GLY A 88 -1.86 6.08 -3.70
C GLY A 88 -0.90 6.46 -2.57
N LEU A 89 -1.34 6.37 -1.32
CA LEU A 89 -0.55 6.70 -0.13
C LEU A 89 0.08 5.47 0.53
N CYS A 90 -0.52 4.29 0.35
CA CYS A 90 -0.06 3.06 0.97
C CYS A 90 1.30 2.63 0.42
N GLN A 91 2.28 2.38 1.29
CA GLN A 91 3.62 1.90 0.93
C GLN A 91 3.82 0.40 1.26
N GLY A 92 2.75 -0.35 1.52
CA GLY A 92 2.83 -1.78 1.74
C GLY A 92 3.62 -2.24 2.98
N CYS A 93 3.78 -1.40 4.00
CA CYS A 93 4.60 -1.71 5.19
C CYS A 93 4.04 -2.84 6.08
N GLY A 94 2.78 -3.24 5.91
CA GLY A 94 2.15 -4.36 6.63
C GLY A 94 1.76 -4.09 8.09
N THR A 95 2.08 -2.94 8.69
CA THR A 95 1.78 -2.64 10.10
C THR A 95 0.29 -2.75 10.42
N CYS A 96 -0.57 -2.34 9.49
CA CYS A 96 -2.04 -2.44 9.66
C CYS A 96 -2.53 -3.90 9.65
N VAL A 97 -1.84 -4.79 8.95
CA VAL A 97 -2.14 -6.24 8.93
C VAL A 97 -1.86 -6.84 10.32
N ALA A 98 -0.69 -6.51 10.89
CA ALA A 98 -0.26 -7.02 12.19
C ALA A 98 -1.22 -6.64 13.33
N VAL A 99 -1.81 -5.43 13.31
CA VAL A 99 -2.72 -4.96 14.37
C VAL A 99 -4.19 -5.30 14.12
N CYS A 100 -4.52 -5.88 12.98
CA CYS A 100 -5.91 -6.17 12.63
C CYS A 100 -6.44 -7.37 13.39
N ARG A 101 -7.23 -7.14 14.45
CA ARG A 101 -7.83 -8.19 15.30
C ARG A 101 -8.82 -9.09 14.55
N SER A 102 -9.52 -8.54 13.56
CA SER A 102 -10.48 -9.29 12.73
C SER A 102 -9.85 -9.94 11.52
N LYS A 103 -8.51 -9.85 11.35
CA LYS A 103 -7.77 -10.36 10.19
C LYS A 103 -8.42 -9.97 8.86
N SER A 104 -8.93 -8.72 8.81
CA SER A 104 -9.66 -8.20 7.65
C SER A 104 -8.77 -7.44 6.68
N ILE A 105 -7.50 -7.25 7.02
CA ILE A 105 -6.52 -6.54 6.19
C ILE A 105 -5.42 -7.53 5.85
N ASP A 106 -5.15 -7.67 4.57
CA ASP A 106 -4.04 -8.45 4.03
C ASP A 106 -3.13 -7.57 3.17
N LEU A 107 -1.93 -8.04 2.90
CA LEU A 107 -1.02 -7.41 1.95
C LEU A 107 -1.18 -8.08 0.58
N TYR A 108 -1.48 -7.30 -0.44
CA TYR A 108 -1.55 -7.81 -1.81
C TYR A 108 -0.17 -8.31 -2.25
N GLY A 109 -0.10 -9.49 -2.81
CA GLY A 109 1.16 -10.14 -3.20
C GLY A 109 1.85 -10.95 -2.10
N TYR A 110 1.44 -10.84 -0.83
CA TYR A 110 2.05 -11.55 0.31
C TYR A 110 1.05 -12.37 1.12
N SER A 111 0.06 -12.95 0.47
CA SER A 111 -0.77 -13.94 1.14
C SER A 111 0.05 -15.19 1.45
N ASN A 112 -0.32 -15.91 2.52
CA ASN A 112 0.39 -17.14 2.92
C ASN A 112 0.52 -18.14 1.76
N ASN A 113 -0.49 -18.25 0.91
CA ASN A 113 -0.46 -19.15 -0.26
C ASN A 113 0.55 -18.67 -1.32
N GLN A 114 0.69 -17.38 -1.53
CA GLN A 114 1.66 -16.81 -2.48
C GLN A 114 3.08 -17.04 -1.97
N VAL A 115 3.35 -16.69 -0.71
CA VAL A 115 4.66 -16.93 -0.08
C VAL A 115 5.02 -18.41 -0.11
N TYR A 116 4.05 -19.29 0.19
CA TYR A 116 4.27 -20.74 0.13
C TYR A 116 4.58 -21.21 -1.30
N ALA A 117 3.87 -20.69 -2.30
CA ALA A 117 4.12 -21.02 -3.70
C ALA A 117 5.53 -20.58 -4.17
N GLU A 118 5.99 -19.41 -3.73
CA GLU A 118 7.35 -18.95 -4.02
C GLU A 118 8.41 -19.85 -3.38
N VAL A 119 8.22 -20.24 -2.11
CA VAL A 119 9.13 -21.17 -1.43
C VAL A 119 9.18 -22.52 -2.13
N VAL A 120 8.03 -23.06 -2.54
CA VAL A 120 7.95 -24.34 -3.27
C VAL A 120 8.62 -24.25 -4.64
N ALA A 121 8.43 -23.12 -5.35
CA ALA A 121 9.08 -22.89 -6.63
C ALA A 121 10.61 -22.90 -6.50
N LEU A 122 11.15 -22.20 -5.50
CA LEU A 122 12.59 -22.17 -5.23
C LEU A 122 13.16 -23.54 -4.88
N LEU A 123 12.38 -24.38 -4.18
CA LEU A 123 12.83 -25.74 -3.84
C LEU A 123 12.81 -26.70 -5.04
N ASN A 124 11.97 -26.45 -6.05
CA ASN A 124 11.88 -27.29 -7.24
C ASN A 124 12.91 -26.92 -8.32
N GLU A 125 13.59 -25.80 -8.18
CA GLU A 125 14.69 -25.40 -9.07
C GLU A 125 16.05 -25.98 -8.68
N TYR A 126 16.13 -26.65 -7.55
CA TYR A 126 17.30 -27.41 -7.06
C TYR A 126 17.06 -28.92 -7.13
#